data_ce23978e4ce6738d6903530021056baa
#
_entry.id   ce23978e4ce6738d6903530021056baa
#
_cell.length_a   1.000
_cell.length_b   1.000
_cell.length_c   1.000
_cell.angle_alpha   90.00
_cell.angle_beta   90.00
_cell.angle_gamma   90.00
#
_symmetry.space_group_name_H-M   'P 1'
#
loop_
_entity.id
_entity.type
_entity.pdbx_description
1 polymer ?
#
loop_
_entity_poly.entity_id
_entity_poly.type
_entity_poly.pdbx_seq_one_letter_code
_entity_poly.pdbx_strand_id
1 'polypeptide(L)'
;MHFAHLISRLLVIIMKKLSLATALLLAMTGAQAYQFEVQGQSEFIDNTADAQDFSGAVQGTYYFKNVDATKGPLAEAAFVNQASNVALAYNYGENKFAGERTVNHVYGAKAEAYIPTSIVPAYVSAAYSHTIQDNKTGLADDQGDRYALE
;
A
#
# COMPACT_ATOMS: atom_id res chain seq x y z
N MET A 1 -17.64 -38.42 -14.03
CA MET A 1 -16.57 -37.55 -14.55
C MET A 1 -16.99 -36.09 -14.76
N HIS A 2 -18.25 -35.77 -15.04
CA HIS A 2 -18.74 -34.40 -15.24
C HIS A 2 -18.81 -33.52 -13.95
N PHE A 3 -19.03 -34.16 -12.80
CA PHE A 3 -19.19 -33.44 -11.52
C PHE A 3 -17.89 -32.81 -11.00
N ALA A 4 -16.76 -33.48 -11.16
CA ALA A 4 -15.44 -32.99 -10.75
C ALA A 4 -15.00 -31.78 -11.60
N HIS A 5 -15.39 -31.74 -12.87
CA HIS A 5 -15.08 -30.64 -13.77
C HIS A 5 -15.91 -29.38 -13.47
N LEU A 6 -17.15 -29.58 -13.01
CA LEU A 6 -18.04 -28.50 -12.59
C LEU A 6 -17.55 -27.84 -11.29
N ILE A 7 -17.12 -28.65 -10.32
CA ILE A 7 -16.56 -28.16 -9.05
C ILE A 7 -15.24 -27.39 -9.28
N SER A 8 -14.37 -27.91 -10.16
CA SER A 8 -13.11 -27.25 -10.50
C SER A 8 -13.35 -25.87 -11.17
N ARG A 9 -14.31 -25.79 -12.08
CA ARG A 9 -14.67 -24.52 -12.72
C ARG A 9 -15.32 -23.53 -11.74
N LEU A 10 -16.15 -24.03 -10.83
CA LEU A 10 -16.78 -23.20 -9.80
C LEU A 10 -15.73 -22.65 -8.82
N LEU A 11 -14.75 -23.48 -8.42
CA LEU A 11 -13.64 -23.05 -7.56
C LEU A 11 -12.77 -21.99 -8.24
N VAL A 12 -12.47 -22.17 -9.52
CA VAL A 12 -11.69 -21.20 -10.31
C VAL A 12 -12.45 -19.87 -10.48
N ILE A 13 -13.77 -19.90 -10.66
CA ILE A 13 -14.60 -18.70 -10.79
C ILE A 13 -14.71 -17.99 -9.43
N ILE A 14 -14.82 -18.72 -8.33
CA ILE A 14 -14.85 -18.13 -6.99
C ILE A 14 -13.48 -17.52 -6.64
N MET A 15 -12.39 -18.16 -7.01
CA MET A 15 -11.04 -17.61 -6.82
C MET A 15 -10.76 -16.37 -7.69
N LYS A 16 -11.38 -16.25 -8.87
CA LYS A 16 -11.26 -15.07 -9.75
C LYS A 16 -12.09 -13.87 -9.27
N LYS A 17 -13.09 -14.09 -8.42
CA LYS A 17 -13.93 -13.03 -7.86
C LYS A 17 -13.52 -12.60 -6.45
N LEU A 18 -12.53 -13.25 -5.86
CA LEU A 18 -11.93 -12.78 -4.61
C LEU A 18 -10.95 -11.66 -4.96
N SER A 19 -11.33 -10.42 -4.67
CA SER A 19 -10.36 -9.34 -4.52
C SER A 19 -9.46 -9.72 -3.36
N LEU A 20 -8.27 -10.21 -3.69
CA LEU A 20 -7.27 -10.59 -2.70
C LEU A 20 -6.59 -9.29 -2.23
N ALA A 21 -7.23 -8.58 -1.31
CA ALA A 21 -6.57 -7.57 -0.51
C ALA A 21 -5.75 -8.30 0.54
N THR A 22 -4.51 -8.64 0.20
CA THR A 22 -3.59 -9.22 1.18
C THR A 22 -2.75 -8.10 1.76
N ALA A 23 -3.18 -7.53 2.88
CA ALA A 23 -2.32 -6.72 3.73
C ALA A 23 -1.34 -7.65 4.43
N LEU A 24 -0.11 -7.73 3.94
CA LEU A 24 0.96 -8.45 4.62
C LEU A 24 1.60 -7.50 5.64
N LEU A 25 1.11 -7.54 6.88
CA LEU A 25 1.79 -6.92 8.02
C LEU A 25 2.90 -7.89 8.44
N LEU A 26 4.13 -7.65 8.01
CA LEU A 26 5.31 -8.29 8.59
C LEU A 26 5.59 -7.62 9.94
N ALA A 27 4.81 -8.00 10.97
CA ALA A 27 5.19 -7.72 12.34
C ALA A 27 6.46 -8.52 12.63
N MET A 28 7.53 -7.84 12.96
CA MET A 28 8.73 -8.47 13.52
C MET A 28 8.31 -9.17 14.81
N THR A 29 8.16 -10.48 14.73
CA THR A 29 7.68 -11.33 15.82
C THR A 29 8.59 -11.22 17.03
N GLY A 30 8.05 -10.78 18.15
CA GLY A 30 8.64 -10.96 19.47
C GLY A 30 9.17 -9.72 20.16
N ALA A 31 9.23 -8.54 19.55
CA ALA A 31 9.58 -7.31 20.24
C ALA A 31 8.31 -6.57 20.67
N GLN A 32 8.17 -6.30 21.96
CA GLN A 32 7.14 -5.40 22.48
C GLN A 32 7.35 -3.94 22.01
N ALA A 33 8.46 -3.68 21.35
CA ALA A 33 8.82 -2.39 20.78
C ALA A 33 9.60 -2.58 19.47
N TYR A 34 9.31 -1.75 18.46
CA TYR A 34 9.96 -1.78 17.15
C TYR A 34 10.32 -0.38 16.66
N GLN A 35 11.31 -0.29 15.79
CA GLN A 35 11.71 0.95 15.10
C GLN A 35 11.57 0.86 13.57
N PHE A 36 11.28 -0.31 13.06
CA PHE A 36 11.14 -0.52 11.64
C PHE A 36 9.87 -1.32 11.35
N GLU A 37 9.13 -0.90 10.33
CA GLU A 37 7.91 -1.53 9.88
C GLU A 37 7.92 -1.67 8.36
N VAL A 38 7.47 -2.81 7.85
CA VAL A 38 7.23 -3.03 6.44
C VAL A 38 5.77 -3.40 6.24
N GLN A 39 5.12 -2.69 5.35
CA GLN A 39 3.75 -2.95 4.95
C GLN A 39 3.71 -3.32 3.46
N GLY A 40 2.91 -4.32 3.13
CA GLY A 40 2.65 -4.72 1.76
C GLY A 40 1.16 -4.90 1.51
N GLN A 41 0.72 -4.55 0.31
CA GLN A 41 -0.66 -4.68 -0.12
C GLN A 41 -0.69 -5.09 -1.58
N SER A 42 -1.63 -5.96 -1.93
CA SER A 42 -1.92 -6.29 -3.33
C SER A 42 -3.42 -6.43 -3.55
N GLU A 43 -3.88 -6.03 -4.72
CA GLU A 43 -5.27 -6.14 -5.14
C GLU A 43 -5.33 -6.59 -6.60
N PHE A 44 -6.25 -7.49 -6.88
CA PHE A 44 -6.54 -7.95 -8.24
C PHE A 44 -8.04 -7.91 -8.47
N ILE A 45 -8.45 -7.20 -9.51
CA ILE A 45 -9.85 -7.07 -9.93
C ILE A 45 -9.98 -7.60 -11.35
N ASP A 46 -10.81 -8.60 -11.54
CA ASP A 46 -11.16 -9.15 -12.85
C ASP A 46 -12.66 -8.95 -13.07
N ASN A 47 -12.99 -8.07 -13.99
CA ASN A 47 -14.36 -7.76 -14.38
C ASN A 47 -14.73 -8.52 -15.66
N THR A 48 -15.98 -8.96 -15.73
CA THR A 48 -16.52 -9.72 -16.87
C THR A 48 -16.60 -8.93 -18.19
N ALA A 49 -16.21 -7.66 -18.22
CA ALA A 49 -16.27 -6.74 -19.34
C ALA A 49 -14.88 -6.45 -19.96
N ASP A 50 -14.01 -7.46 -20.07
CA ASP A 50 -12.65 -7.34 -20.62
C ASP A 50 -11.76 -6.29 -19.90
N ALA A 51 -12.06 -5.99 -18.64
CA ALA A 51 -11.26 -5.11 -17.79
C ALA A 51 -10.56 -5.91 -16.69
N GLN A 52 -9.26 -5.73 -16.57
CA GLN A 52 -8.42 -6.34 -15.53
C GLN A 52 -7.57 -5.27 -14.88
N ASP A 53 -7.64 -5.20 -13.55
CA ASP A 53 -6.84 -4.28 -12.75
C ASP A 53 -6.00 -5.08 -11.76
N PHE A 54 -4.74 -4.72 -11.68
CA PHE A 54 -3.83 -5.22 -10.66
C PHE A 54 -3.14 -4.03 -9.98
N SER A 55 -3.06 -4.07 -8.66
CA SER A 55 -2.24 -3.14 -7.91
C SER A 55 -1.44 -3.84 -6.82
N GLY A 56 -0.25 -3.35 -6.58
CA GLY A 56 0.61 -3.80 -5.49
C GLY A 56 1.37 -2.62 -4.90
N ALA A 57 1.46 -2.57 -3.58
CA ALA A 57 2.18 -1.52 -2.88
C ALA A 57 3.06 -2.12 -1.78
N VAL A 58 4.20 -1.51 -1.56
CA VAL A 58 5.09 -1.80 -0.44
C VAL A 58 5.56 -0.49 0.18
N GLN A 59 5.59 -0.45 1.50
CA GLN A 59 6.09 0.69 2.28
C GLN A 59 7.02 0.20 3.37
N GLY A 60 8.15 0.87 3.54
CA GLY A 60 9.03 0.74 4.69
C GLY A 60 9.01 2.02 5.52
N THR A 61 8.83 1.89 6.83
CA THR A 61 8.79 3.03 7.77
C THR A 61 9.85 2.82 8.84
N TYR A 62 10.66 3.86 9.08
CA TYR A 62 11.61 3.92 10.17
C TYR A 62 11.16 4.95 11.21
N TYR A 63 11.08 4.53 12.46
CA TYR A 63 10.71 5.35 13.61
C TYR A 63 11.94 5.78 14.39
N PHE A 64 12.03 7.08 14.71
CA PHE A 64 13.18 7.63 15.44
C PHE A 64 13.23 7.25 16.93
N LYS A 65 12.15 6.66 17.43
CA LYS A 65 12.10 6.04 18.76
C LYS A 65 11.38 4.70 18.71
N ASN A 66 11.58 3.87 19.72
CA ASN A 66 10.86 2.60 19.83
C ASN A 66 9.35 2.83 19.94
N VAL A 67 8.60 2.13 19.11
CA VAL A 67 7.13 2.08 19.12
C VAL A 67 6.72 0.91 20.01
N ASP A 68 6.09 1.21 21.13
CA ASP A 68 5.59 0.20 22.07
C ASP A 68 4.23 -0.32 21.58
N ALA A 69 4.21 -1.56 21.12
CA ALA A 69 3.01 -2.21 20.60
C ALA A 69 2.01 -2.65 21.68
N THR A 70 2.36 -2.50 22.97
CA THR A 70 1.49 -2.90 24.09
C THR A 70 0.48 -1.83 24.49
N LYS A 71 0.65 -0.59 24.01
CA LYS A 71 -0.15 0.58 24.42
C LYS A 71 -1.46 0.77 23.64
N GLY A 72 -1.77 -0.09 22.69
CA GLY A 72 -2.97 0.03 21.88
C GLY A 72 -2.97 -0.92 20.70
N PRO A 73 -3.97 -0.83 19.80
CA PRO A 73 -3.97 -1.60 18.56
C PRO A 73 -2.67 -1.38 17.77
N LEU A 74 -2.11 -2.43 17.19
CA LEU A 74 -0.85 -2.37 16.46
C LEU A 74 -0.85 -1.31 15.35
N ALA A 75 -1.98 -1.15 14.66
CA ALA A 75 -2.15 -0.16 13.60
C ALA A 75 -2.07 1.30 14.07
N GLU A 76 -2.28 1.56 15.37
CA GLU A 76 -2.27 2.89 15.98
C GLU A 76 -1.06 3.10 16.90
N ALA A 77 -0.23 2.07 17.07
CA ALA A 77 0.85 2.09 18.05
C ALA A 77 1.83 3.26 17.84
N ALA A 78 2.18 3.56 16.59
CA ALA A 78 3.08 4.67 16.27
C ALA A 78 2.47 6.03 16.63
N PHE A 79 1.17 6.22 16.38
CA PHE A 79 0.43 7.43 16.74
C PHE A 79 0.32 7.59 18.27
N VAL A 80 -0.08 6.54 18.98
CA VAL A 80 -0.17 6.54 20.47
C VAL A 80 1.17 6.83 21.12
N ASN A 81 2.26 6.34 20.53
CA ASN A 81 3.62 6.60 21.00
C ASN A 81 4.18 7.96 20.53
N GLN A 82 3.46 8.70 19.68
CA GLN A 82 3.95 9.94 19.07
C GLN A 82 5.35 9.75 18.47
N ALA A 83 5.50 8.70 17.68
CA ALA A 83 6.77 8.30 17.10
C ALA A 83 7.00 9.00 15.75
N SER A 84 7.85 10.02 15.76
CA SER A 84 8.32 10.65 14.54
C SER A 84 8.99 9.63 13.64
N ASN A 85 8.76 9.71 12.32
CA ASN A 85 9.20 8.69 11.38
C ASN A 85 9.48 9.24 9.99
N VAL A 86 10.15 8.42 9.19
CA VAL A 86 10.26 8.58 7.75
C VAL A 86 9.81 7.29 7.08
N ALA A 87 9.12 7.41 5.97
CA ALA A 87 8.65 6.27 5.19
C ALA A 87 9.01 6.42 3.71
N LEU A 88 9.30 5.30 3.07
CA LEU A 88 9.43 5.18 1.62
C LEU A 88 8.41 4.18 1.13
N ALA A 89 7.76 4.49 0.03
CA ALA A 89 6.74 3.65 -0.56
C ALA A 89 6.93 3.49 -2.06
N TYR A 90 6.55 2.34 -2.57
CA TYR A 90 6.42 2.08 -3.99
C TYR A 90 5.08 1.44 -4.26
N ASN A 91 4.38 1.92 -5.28
CA ASN A 91 3.14 1.35 -5.77
C ASN A 91 3.27 1.04 -7.26
N TYR A 92 2.78 -0.13 -7.64
CA TYR A 92 2.61 -0.57 -9.02
C TYR A 92 1.13 -0.76 -9.29
N GLY A 93 0.65 -0.20 -10.39
CA GLY A 93 -0.71 -0.40 -10.88
C GLY A 93 -0.72 -0.76 -12.34
N GLU A 94 -1.55 -1.72 -12.71
CA GLU A 94 -1.78 -2.11 -14.10
C GLU A 94 -3.28 -2.13 -14.36
N ASN A 95 -3.70 -1.44 -15.40
CA ASN A 95 -5.07 -1.45 -15.90
C ASN A 95 -5.07 -1.95 -17.34
N LYS A 96 -5.96 -2.90 -17.62
CA LYS A 96 -6.22 -3.41 -18.96
C LYS A 96 -7.70 -3.23 -19.27
N PHE A 97 -7.99 -2.50 -20.32
CA PHE A 97 -9.36 -2.28 -20.78
C PHE A 97 -9.41 -2.27 -22.33
N ALA A 98 -10.30 -3.06 -22.92
CA ALA A 98 -10.56 -3.10 -24.36
C ALA A 98 -9.30 -3.22 -25.24
N GLY A 99 -8.31 -4.03 -24.81
CA GLY A 99 -7.02 -4.23 -25.50
C GLY A 99 -5.96 -3.16 -25.20
N GLU A 100 -6.30 -2.11 -24.48
CA GLU A 100 -5.34 -1.11 -24.00
C GLU A 100 -4.75 -1.52 -22.66
N ARG A 101 -3.48 -1.21 -22.44
CA ARG A 101 -2.75 -1.49 -21.21
C ARG A 101 -2.04 -0.24 -20.74
N THR A 102 -2.36 0.17 -19.53
CA THR A 102 -1.68 1.27 -18.84
C THR A 102 -1.01 0.75 -17.58
N VAL A 103 0.23 1.15 -17.37
CA VAL A 103 1.02 0.79 -16.19
C VAL A 103 1.40 2.07 -15.45
N ASN A 104 1.18 2.07 -14.14
CA ASN A 104 1.54 3.19 -13.27
C ASN A 104 2.58 2.74 -12.25
N HIS A 105 3.62 3.54 -12.09
CA HIS A 105 4.61 3.41 -11.04
C HIS A 105 4.55 4.67 -10.17
N VAL A 106 4.39 4.49 -8.86
CA VAL A 106 4.37 5.61 -7.91
C VAL A 106 5.45 5.40 -6.87
N TYR A 107 6.37 6.33 -6.78
CA TYR A 107 7.41 6.39 -5.74
C TYR A 107 7.03 7.46 -4.75
N GLY A 108 7.00 7.12 -3.45
CA GLY A 108 6.60 8.03 -2.40
C GLY A 108 7.63 8.11 -1.28
N ALA A 109 7.71 9.29 -0.67
CA ALA A 109 8.45 9.53 0.55
C ALA A 109 7.58 10.37 1.50
N LYS A 110 7.60 10.05 2.79
CA LYS A 110 6.84 10.77 3.83
C LYS A 110 7.72 10.96 5.05
N ALA A 111 7.59 12.10 5.71
CA ALA A 111 8.18 12.35 7.01
C ALA A 111 7.10 12.90 7.95
N GLU A 112 7.08 12.40 9.18
CA GLU A 112 6.15 12.81 10.22
C GLU A 112 6.94 13.18 11.48
N ALA A 113 6.60 14.33 12.07
CA ALA A 113 7.22 14.80 13.30
C ALA A 113 6.18 15.11 14.36
N TYR A 114 6.38 14.55 15.53
CA TYR A 114 5.66 14.88 16.75
C TYR A 114 6.56 15.78 17.61
N ILE A 115 6.14 17.02 17.79
CA ILE A 115 6.89 18.04 18.53
C ILE A 115 6.27 18.14 19.91
N PRO A 116 6.99 17.75 20.97
CA PRO A 116 6.48 17.91 22.34
C PRO A 116 6.38 19.39 22.68
N THR A 117 5.16 19.85 22.98
CA THR A 117 4.92 21.18 23.51
C THR A 117 4.39 21.09 24.94
N SER A 118 4.43 22.18 25.68
CA SER A 118 3.98 22.23 27.08
C SER A 118 2.45 22.12 27.24
N ILE A 119 1.68 22.26 26.17
CA ILE A 119 0.21 22.31 26.23
C ILE A 119 -0.40 21.10 25.50
N VAL A 120 -0.09 20.93 24.21
CA VAL A 120 -0.57 19.85 23.36
C VAL A 120 0.54 19.47 22.37
N PRO A 121 0.85 18.18 22.16
CA PRO A 121 1.81 17.79 21.15
C PRO A 121 1.41 18.31 19.77
N ALA A 122 2.32 18.96 19.08
CA ALA A 122 2.10 19.37 17.70
C ALA A 122 2.51 18.23 16.76
N TYR A 123 1.72 18.03 15.72
CA TYR A 123 1.99 17.09 14.63
C TYR A 123 2.25 17.87 13.35
N VAL A 124 3.24 17.46 12.61
CA VAL A 124 3.51 17.97 11.26
C VAL A 124 3.92 16.84 10.35
N SER A 125 3.39 16.82 9.14
CA SER A 125 3.79 15.85 8.12
C SER A 125 4.09 16.51 6.78
N ALA A 126 5.04 15.92 6.05
CA ALA A 126 5.33 16.25 4.67
C ALA A 126 5.42 14.98 3.84
N ALA A 127 4.80 14.99 2.68
CA ALA A 127 4.84 13.87 1.75
C ALA A 127 5.12 14.35 0.33
N TYR A 128 5.85 13.51 -0.40
CA TYR A 128 6.15 13.66 -1.81
C TYR A 128 5.85 12.36 -2.54
N SER A 129 5.28 12.44 -3.73
CA SER A 129 5.19 11.30 -4.63
C SER A 129 5.46 11.68 -6.08
N HIS A 130 6.12 10.78 -6.80
CA HIS A 130 6.37 10.85 -8.23
C HIS A 130 5.64 9.69 -8.92
N THR A 131 4.84 10.01 -9.91
CA THR A 131 4.06 9.03 -10.68
C THR A 131 4.59 8.99 -12.10
N ILE A 132 4.85 7.78 -12.61
CA ILE A 132 5.18 7.52 -14.01
C ILE A 132 4.06 6.64 -14.57
N GLN A 133 3.44 7.09 -15.65
CA GLN A 133 2.42 6.36 -16.37
C GLN A 133 2.90 5.97 -17.75
N ASP A 134 3.02 4.66 -17.99
CA ASP A 134 3.42 4.09 -19.27
C ASP A 134 2.19 3.56 -20.02
N ASN A 135 1.92 4.13 -21.18
CA ASN A 135 0.89 3.64 -22.09
C ASN A 135 1.49 2.65 -23.11
N LYS A 136 1.09 1.38 -23.02
CA LYS A 136 1.64 0.32 -23.88
C LYS A 136 0.96 0.21 -25.25
N THR A 137 -0.02 1.06 -25.54
CA THR A 137 -0.82 1.07 -26.77
C THR A 137 -0.60 2.28 -27.68
N GLY A 138 0.51 3.01 -27.51
CA GLY A 138 0.92 4.08 -28.43
C GLY A 138 0.41 5.48 -28.08
N LEU A 139 -0.23 5.65 -26.92
CA LEU A 139 -0.45 6.96 -26.33
C LEU A 139 0.85 7.46 -25.66
N ALA A 140 0.98 8.75 -25.48
CA ALA A 140 2.15 9.34 -24.81
C ALA A 140 2.20 8.90 -23.34
N ASP A 141 3.42 8.62 -22.87
CA ASP A 141 3.67 8.43 -21.45
C ASP A 141 3.50 9.75 -20.70
N ASP A 142 3.04 9.67 -19.47
CA ASP A 142 2.84 10.83 -18.60
C ASP A 142 3.57 10.65 -17.27
N GLN A 143 3.93 11.75 -16.63
CA GLN A 143 4.54 11.74 -15.31
C GLN A 143 4.15 12.99 -14.52
N GLY A 144 4.10 12.86 -13.21
CA GLY A 144 3.67 13.94 -12.36
C GLY A 144 4.19 13.84 -10.94
N ASP A 145 4.30 15.00 -10.32
CA ASP A 145 4.73 15.16 -8.94
C ASP A 145 3.59 15.66 -8.07
N ARG A 146 3.53 15.16 -6.84
CA ARG A 146 2.56 15.60 -5.84
C ARG A 146 3.27 15.85 -4.51
N TYR A 147 2.93 16.96 -3.89
CA TYR A 147 3.40 17.37 -2.57
C TYR A 147 2.21 17.55 -1.63
N ALA A 148 2.36 17.15 -0.38
CA ALA A 148 1.39 17.34 0.67
C ALA A 148 2.08 17.80 1.94
N LEU A 149 1.44 18.75 2.66
CA LEU A 149 1.85 19.26 3.97
C LEU A 149 0.62 19.23 4.87
N GLU A 150 0.80 18.80 6.12
CA GLU A 150 -0.24 18.70 7.13
C GLU A 150 0.27 19.16 8.49
#